data_f0c7b4473b0ce8593d9cbe779eddccc1
#
_entry.id   f0c7b4473b0ce8593d9cbe779eddccc1
#
_cell.length_a   1.000
_cell.length_b   1.000
_cell.length_c   1.000
_cell.angle_alpha   90.00
_cell.angle_beta   90.00
_cell.angle_gamma   90.00
#
_symmetry.space_group_name_H-M   'P 1'
#
loop_
_entity.id
_entity.type
_entity.pdbx_description
1 polymer ?
#
loop_
_entity_poly.entity_id
_entity_poly.type
_entity_poly.pdbx_seq_one_letter_code
_entity_poly.pdbx_strand_id
1 'polypeptide(L)'
;MLLGFDLPTRGALASPQTITRLAIEGEAMGFDYLTLSDHIVIPRDIEARYPYSTTGEFPSGGRTDWYEQLTSAAFVAAKTSRLRMVTSVMVVPHRPAVLTAKMLATIDLLSNGRLTVGVGAGWMKEEFEAVGTPPFAERGAVTDEYMAAFRELWTKDAPQFEGRYVRFSNIIMAPKPVQKPHPPLWVGGESPPALRRVAKLGDGWYPIGTNPQHPLDSLPRMRAGIERMRRIVAEAGRDPRQIAIGYRIQRFGTNVPAKADDGERRLFSGGPAEIAGDLRAFRDLGVTAVDMSFVGDTVDRTLADMKRFREEVAARL
;
A
#
# COMPACT_ATOMS: atom_id res chain seq x y z
N MET A 1 -3.72 4.33 16.40
CA MET A 1 -3.38 3.49 15.24
C MET A 1 -4.56 3.55 14.29
N LEU A 2 -4.33 3.88 13.01
CA LEU A 2 -5.36 3.95 11.99
C LEU A 2 -5.78 2.53 11.55
N LEU A 3 -7.07 2.34 11.29
CA LEU A 3 -7.63 1.08 10.84
C LEU A 3 -8.18 1.24 9.41
N GLY A 4 -7.70 0.41 8.50
CA GLY A 4 -8.09 0.43 7.09
C GLY A 4 -8.65 -0.90 6.60
N PHE A 5 -9.17 -0.89 5.37
CA PHE A 5 -9.65 -2.07 4.68
C PHE A 5 -9.27 -2.07 3.19
N ASP A 6 -9.18 -3.25 2.60
CA ASP A 6 -8.92 -3.42 1.17
C ASP A 6 -10.20 -3.22 0.36
N LEU A 7 -10.18 -2.33 -0.63
CA LEU A 7 -11.31 -2.11 -1.52
C LEU A 7 -11.21 -3.07 -2.72
N PRO A 8 -12.26 -3.83 -3.05
CA PRO A 8 -12.21 -4.78 -4.16
C PRO A 8 -12.32 -4.05 -5.51
N THR A 9 -11.19 -3.53 -5.98
CA THR A 9 -11.06 -2.96 -7.33
C THR A 9 -10.78 -4.03 -8.39
N ARG A 10 -10.89 -5.30 -8.01
CA ARG A 10 -10.67 -6.48 -8.86
C ARG A 10 -11.61 -7.62 -8.50
N GLY A 11 -11.74 -8.56 -9.44
CA GLY A 11 -12.50 -9.80 -9.24
C GLY A 11 -14.00 -9.62 -9.33
N ALA A 12 -14.74 -10.63 -8.91
CA ALA A 12 -16.20 -10.71 -9.08
C ALA A 12 -16.98 -9.60 -8.37
N LEU A 13 -16.40 -9.01 -7.32
CA LEU A 13 -17.01 -7.89 -6.59
C LEU A 13 -16.63 -6.51 -7.17
N ALA A 14 -15.76 -6.44 -8.17
CA ALA A 14 -15.36 -5.18 -8.78
C ALA A 14 -16.52 -4.60 -9.59
N SER A 15 -17.22 -3.63 -9.02
CA SER A 15 -18.23 -2.83 -9.71
C SER A 15 -18.29 -1.42 -9.13
N PRO A 16 -18.72 -0.41 -9.89
CA PRO A 16 -18.87 0.96 -9.37
C PRO A 16 -19.81 1.02 -8.16
N GLN A 17 -20.86 0.19 -8.15
CA GLN A 17 -21.84 0.10 -7.07
C GLN A 17 -21.20 -0.48 -5.80
N THR A 18 -20.45 -1.58 -5.92
CA THR A 18 -19.73 -2.21 -4.80
C THR A 18 -18.69 -1.26 -4.21
N ILE A 19 -17.85 -0.66 -5.06
CA ILE A 19 -16.82 0.28 -4.63
C ILE A 19 -17.45 1.45 -3.87
N THR A 20 -18.52 2.03 -4.41
CA THR A 20 -19.24 3.14 -3.77
C THR A 20 -19.80 2.73 -2.41
N ARG A 21 -20.49 1.60 -2.36
CA ARG A 21 -21.16 1.12 -1.15
C ARG A 21 -20.14 0.81 -0.03
N LEU A 22 -19.10 0.06 -0.34
CA LEU A 22 -18.06 -0.29 0.62
C LEU A 22 -17.30 0.95 1.13
N ALA A 23 -17.01 1.92 0.27
CA ALA A 23 -16.34 3.14 0.69
C ALA A 23 -17.23 3.97 1.64
N ILE A 24 -18.51 4.19 1.31
CA ILE A 24 -19.43 4.97 2.12
C ILE A 24 -19.73 4.26 3.45
N GLU A 25 -20.07 2.98 3.43
CA GLU A 25 -20.39 2.23 4.66
C GLU A 25 -19.14 2.00 5.52
N GLY A 26 -17.96 1.79 4.91
CA GLY A 26 -16.69 1.71 5.64
C GLY A 26 -16.36 3.04 6.36
N GLU A 27 -16.58 4.18 5.69
CA GLU A 27 -16.47 5.50 6.33
C GLU A 27 -17.46 5.67 7.50
N ALA A 28 -18.71 5.25 7.31
CA ALA A 28 -19.74 5.32 8.35
C ALA A 28 -19.42 4.41 9.54
N MET A 29 -18.82 3.24 9.32
CA MET A 29 -18.36 2.33 10.38
C MET A 29 -17.13 2.87 11.13
N GLY A 30 -16.54 3.99 10.72
CA GLY A 30 -15.40 4.61 11.37
C GLY A 30 -14.06 4.00 11.00
N PHE A 31 -13.91 3.40 9.82
CA PHE A 31 -12.59 3.13 9.27
C PHE A 31 -11.90 4.43 8.87
N ASP A 32 -10.59 4.47 9.04
CA ASP A 32 -9.79 5.67 8.80
C ASP A 32 -9.31 5.77 7.35
N TYR A 33 -9.10 4.63 6.68
CA TYR A 33 -8.64 4.59 5.30
C TYR A 33 -9.07 3.31 4.57
N LEU A 34 -8.97 3.37 3.26
CA LEU A 34 -9.06 2.19 2.39
C LEU A 34 -7.80 2.06 1.53
N THR A 35 -7.57 0.85 1.03
CA THR A 35 -6.44 0.56 0.14
C THR A 35 -6.92 0.14 -1.24
N LEU A 36 -6.14 0.50 -2.27
CA LEU A 36 -6.39 0.16 -3.67
C LEU A 36 -5.15 -0.55 -4.23
N SER A 37 -5.35 -1.70 -4.86
CA SER A 37 -4.28 -2.44 -5.54
C SER A 37 -4.00 -1.88 -6.94
N ASP A 38 -2.82 -2.18 -7.50
CA ASP A 38 -2.38 -1.68 -8.80
C ASP A 38 -1.98 -2.82 -9.74
N HIS A 39 -2.71 -2.93 -10.83
CA HIS A 39 -2.33 -3.60 -12.06
C HIS A 39 -2.99 -2.86 -13.22
N ILE A 40 -2.28 -2.67 -14.32
CA ILE A 40 -2.80 -2.02 -15.52
C ILE A 40 -3.35 -3.07 -16.47
N VAL A 41 -2.60 -4.13 -16.70
CA VAL A 41 -3.01 -5.29 -17.48
C VAL A 41 -2.49 -6.57 -16.82
N ILE A 42 -3.24 -7.65 -16.95
CA ILE A 42 -2.80 -8.96 -16.49
C ILE A 42 -2.47 -9.83 -17.72
N PRO A 43 -1.22 -10.22 -17.92
CA PRO A 43 -0.84 -11.17 -18.97
C PRO A 43 -1.57 -12.50 -18.81
N ARG A 44 -1.84 -13.18 -19.95
CA ARG A 44 -2.48 -14.51 -19.92
C ARG A 44 -1.57 -15.57 -19.32
N ASP A 45 -0.29 -15.48 -19.68
CA ASP A 45 0.76 -16.38 -19.23
C ASP A 45 1.73 -15.57 -18.36
N ILE A 46 1.92 -16.00 -17.12
CA ILE A 46 2.76 -15.34 -16.12
C ILE A 46 3.82 -16.34 -15.69
N GLU A 47 5.08 -16.08 -16.07
CA GLU A 47 6.25 -16.85 -15.64
C GLU A 47 6.86 -16.27 -14.36
N ALA A 48 6.67 -14.97 -14.14
CA ALA A 48 7.15 -14.27 -12.95
C ALA A 48 6.52 -14.85 -11.69
N ARG A 49 7.35 -15.15 -10.68
CA ARG A 49 6.86 -15.69 -9.41
C ARG A 49 6.30 -14.59 -8.52
N TYR A 50 5.09 -14.79 -8.04
CA TYR A 50 4.46 -13.87 -7.09
C TYR A 50 5.18 -13.90 -5.74
N PRO A 51 5.73 -12.78 -5.27
CA PRO A 51 6.62 -12.75 -4.10
C PRO A 51 5.92 -12.97 -2.75
N TYR A 52 4.59 -12.91 -2.71
CA TYR A 52 3.80 -13.02 -1.47
C TYR A 52 3.05 -14.36 -1.38
N SER A 53 3.47 -15.36 -2.14
CA SER A 53 2.97 -16.73 -2.11
C SER A 53 4.12 -17.71 -1.97
N THR A 54 3.93 -18.75 -1.17
CA THR A 54 4.89 -19.85 -1.03
C THR A 54 5.02 -20.70 -2.28
N THR A 55 3.95 -20.82 -3.08
CA THR A 55 3.95 -21.52 -4.37
C THR A 55 4.54 -20.64 -5.49
N GLY A 56 4.52 -19.32 -5.32
CA GLY A 56 4.87 -18.36 -6.34
C GLY A 56 3.75 -18.09 -7.35
N GLU A 57 2.58 -18.69 -7.17
CA GLU A 57 1.41 -18.46 -8.02
C GLU A 57 0.71 -17.15 -7.67
N PHE A 58 0.26 -16.42 -8.69
CA PHE A 58 -0.55 -15.22 -8.53
C PHE A 58 -2.02 -15.61 -8.32
N PRO A 59 -2.63 -15.29 -7.17
CA PRO A 59 -3.93 -15.86 -6.77
C PRO A 59 -5.10 -15.58 -7.70
N SER A 60 -5.05 -14.51 -8.46
CA SER A 60 -6.19 -14.08 -9.29
C SER A 60 -6.27 -14.74 -10.65
N GLY A 61 -5.33 -15.58 -11.05
CA GLY A 61 -5.37 -16.29 -12.33
C GLY A 61 -5.53 -15.42 -13.58
N GLY A 62 -5.39 -14.12 -13.46
CA GLY A 62 -5.39 -13.15 -14.56
C GLY A 62 -6.69 -12.93 -15.32
N ARG A 63 -7.81 -13.61 -14.97
CA ARG A 63 -9.06 -13.59 -15.76
C ARG A 63 -10.21 -12.87 -15.04
N THR A 64 -9.91 -11.70 -14.44
CA THR A 64 -10.91 -10.91 -13.74
C THR A 64 -10.76 -9.44 -14.10
N ASP A 65 -11.80 -8.65 -13.88
CA ASP A 65 -11.73 -7.21 -14.02
C ASP A 65 -10.69 -6.62 -13.05
N TRP A 66 -9.93 -5.65 -13.54
CA TRP A 66 -9.01 -4.83 -12.75
C TRP A 66 -9.26 -3.38 -13.09
N TYR A 67 -9.65 -2.59 -12.10
CA TYR A 67 -9.84 -1.16 -12.29
C TYR A 67 -8.52 -0.43 -12.05
N GLU A 68 -8.25 0.54 -12.92
CA GLU A 68 -7.04 1.36 -12.81
C GLU A 68 -7.04 2.12 -11.47
N GLN A 69 -5.92 2.04 -10.76
CA GLN A 69 -5.80 2.43 -9.36
C GLN A 69 -6.07 3.92 -9.12
N LEU A 70 -5.46 4.81 -9.90
CA LEU A 70 -5.55 6.25 -9.68
C LEU A 70 -6.92 6.80 -10.10
N THR A 71 -7.50 6.26 -11.15
CA THR A 71 -8.88 6.55 -11.56
C THR A 71 -9.87 6.11 -10.47
N SER A 72 -9.67 4.92 -9.90
CA SER A 72 -10.48 4.43 -8.79
C SER A 72 -10.33 5.30 -7.54
N ALA A 73 -9.13 5.76 -7.23
CA ALA A 73 -8.87 6.67 -6.11
C ALA A 73 -9.62 8.01 -6.29
N ALA A 74 -9.60 8.60 -7.48
CA ALA A 74 -10.35 9.82 -7.78
C ALA A 74 -11.86 9.62 -7.65
N PHE A 75 -12.38 8.46 -8.11
CA PHE A 75 -13.80 8.12 -7.97
C PHE A 75 -14.21 7.99 -6.50
N VAL A 76 -13.42 7.31 -5.68
CA VAL A 76 -13.66 7.15 -4.23
C VAL A 76 -13.56 8.50 -3.51
N ALA A 77 -12.60 9.34 -3.88
CA ALA A 77 -12.46 10.68 -3.31
C ALA A 77 -13.74 11.51 -3.43
N ALA A 78 -14.44 11.38 -4.55
CA ALA A 78 -15.71 12.08 -4.80
C ALA A 78 -16.92 11.49 -4.05
N LYS A 79 -16.81 10.25 -3.52
CA LYS A 79 -17.90 9.55 -2.81
C LYS A 79 -17.78 9.59 -1.29
N THR A 80 -16.64 10.01 -0.76
CA THR A 80 -16.30 10.01 0.67
C THR A 80 -15.83 11.39 1.10
N SER A 81 -15.86 11.67 2.41
CA SER A 81 -15.50 12.99 2.96
C SER A 81 -14.32 12.95 3.94
N ARG A 82 -14.11 11.84 4.65
CA ARG A 82 -13.07 11.67 5.68
C ARG A 82 -12.12 10.52 5.38
N LEU A 83 -12.62 9.46 4.75
CA LEU A 83 -11.88 8.23 4.49
C LEU A 83 -10.65 8.52 3.62
N ARG A 84 -9.47 8.19 4.13
CA ARG A 84 -8.22 8.33 3.38
C ARG A 84 -8.08 7.21 2.36
N MET A 85 -7.29 7.44 1.34
CA MET A 85 -6.97 6.45 0.31
C MET A 85 -5.48 6.17 0.33
N VAL A 86 -5.13 4.89 0.33
CA VAL A 86 -3.73 4.43 0.25
C VAL A 86 -3.58 3.57 -0.99
N THR A 87 -2.69 3.96 -1.89
CA THR A 87 -2.29 3.06 -2.98
C THR A 87 -1.49 1.89 -2.40
N SER A 88 -1.90 0.63 -2.64
CA SER A 88 -1.37 -0.54 -1.91
C SER A 88 -0.92 -1.67 -2.84
N VAL A 89 0.21 -1.58 -3.50
CA VAL A 89 0.99 -0.36 -3.66
C VAL A 89 0.99 0.06 -5.14
N MET A 90 1.11 1.34 -5.42
CA MET A 90 1.31 1.79 -6.80
C MET A 90 2.63 1.26 -7.33
N VAL A 91 2.61 0.60 -8.48
CA VAL A 91 3.82 0.19 -9.19
C VAL A 91 4.37 1.41 -9.92
N VAL A 92 5.33 2.08 -9.29
CA VAL A 92 5.82 3.39 -9.74
C VAL A 92 6.28 3.41 -11.20
N PRO A 93 7.00 2.40 -11.72
CA PRO A 93 7.44 2.41 -13.13
C PRO A 93 6.33 2.24 -14.17
N HIS A 94 5.12 1.83 -13.79
CA HIS A 94 4.04 1.54 -14.76
C HIS A 94 3.51 2.78 -15.48
N ARG A 95 3.76 3.98 -14.96
CA ARG A 95 3.27 5.25 -15.53
C ARG A 95 4.40 6.26 -15.65
N PRO A 96 4.40 7.14 -16.68
CA PRO A 96 5.39 8.21 -16.80
C PRO A 96 5.42 9.11 -15.57
N ALA A 97 6.60 9.42 -15.04
CA ALA A 97 6.76 10.12 -13.75
C ALA A 97 6.00 11.46 -13.68
N VAL A 98 6.13 12.31 -14.68
CA VAL A 98 5.50 13.65 -14.69
C VAL A 98 3.98 13.55 -14.70
N LEU A 99 3.43 12.63 -15.51
CA LEU A 99 1.99 12.36 -15.55
C LEU A 99 1.49 11.83 -14.20
N THR A 100 2.20 10.88 -13.62
CA THR A 100 1.85 10.28 -12.33
C THR A 100 1.86 11.33 -11.21
N ALA A 101 2.90 12.16 -11.13
CA ALA A 101 2.96 13.25 -10.17
C ALA A 101 1.78 14.21 -10.31
N LYS A 102 1.36 14.50 -11.56
CA LYS A 102 0.20 15.34 -11.84
C LYS A 102 -1.10 14.69 -11.37
N MET A 103 -1.31 13.42 -11.68
CA MET A 103 -2.50 12.67 -11.27
C MET A 103 -2.61 12.61 -9.74
N LEU A 104 -1.52 12.27 -9.04
CA LEU A 104 -1.48 12.20 -7.58
C LEU A 104 -1.73 13.55 -6.91
N ALA A 105 -1.15 14.64 -7.43
CA ALA A 105 -1.41 15.99 -6.94
C ALA A 105 -2.89 16.38 -7.14
N THR A 106 -3.49 15.99 -8.28
CA THR A 106 -4.90 16.24 -8.56
C THR A 106 -5.81 15.48 -7.61
N ILE A 107 -5.53 14.18 -7.38
CA ILE A 107 -6.29 13.36 -6.42
C ILE A 107 -6.16 13.93 -5.01
N ASP A 108 -4.97 14.35 -4.61
CA ASP A 108 -4.74 14.97 -3.31
C ASP A 108 -5.58 16.23 -3.12
N LEU A 109 -5.62 17.09 -4.14
CA LEU A 109 -6.46 18.30 -4.14
C LEU A 109 -7.95 17.96 -4.08
N LEU A 110 -8.43 17.08 -4.98
CA LEU A 110 -9.84 16.69 -5.05
C LEU A 110 -10.32 15.98 -3.79
N SER A 111 -9.44 15.28 -3.11
CA SER A 111 -9.73 14.61 -1.85
C SER A 111 -9.53 15.50 -0.61
N ASN A 112 -9.09 16.75 -0.77
CA ASN A 112 -8.71 17.63 0.34
C ASN A 112 -7.65 17.00 1.26
N GLY A 113 -6.57 16.47 0.69
CA GLY A 113 -5.42 15.96 1.44
C GLY A 113 -5.61 14.57 2.05
N ARG A 114 -6.48 13.72 1.46
CA ARG A 114 -6.74 12.36 1.97
C ARG A 114 -5.94 11.26 1.28
N LEU A 115 -4.98 11.60 0.41
CA LEU A 115 -4.15 10.63 -0.29
C LEU A 115 -2.90 10.29 0.51
N THR A 116 -2.55 9.00 0.57
CA THR A 116 -1.23 8.47 0.94
C THR A 116 -0.75 7.59 -0.21
N VAL A 117 0.46 7.84 -0.69
CA VAL A 117 0.99 7.15 -1.85
C VAL A 117 1.86 5.99 -1.39
N GLY A 118 1.27 4.80 -1.31
CA GLY A 118 2.03 3.56 -1.14
C GLY A 118 2.72 3.20 -2.45
N VAL A 119 4.03 2.98 -2.43
CA VAL A 119 4.87 2.79 -3.62
C VAL A 119 5.59 1.46 -3.61
N GLY A 120 5.67 0.82 -4.77
CA GLY A 120 6.40 -0.41 -5.00
C GLY A 120 7.13 -0.40 -6.34
N ALA A 121 8.13 -1.29 -6.47
CA ALA A 121 8.89 -1.41 -7.72
C ALA A 121 8.26 -2.37 -8.74
N GLY A 122 7.26 -3.14 -8.33
CA GLY A 122 6.65 -4.17 -9.18
C GLY A 122 7.39 -5.51 -9.18
N TRP A 123 6.71 -6.56 -9.64
CA TRP A 123 7.21 -7.94 -9.63
C TRP A 123 6.94 -8.70 -10.95
N MET A 124 5.91 -8.30 -11.72
CA MET A 124 5.44 -9.01 -12.90
C MET A 124 6.10 -8.46 -14.15
N LYS A 125 7.14 -9.16 -14.63
CA LYS A 125 7.95 -8.73 -15.78
C LYS A 125 7.09 -8.54 -17.03
N GLU A 126 6.18 -9.47 -17.26
CA GLU A 126 5.32 -9.50 -18.45
C GLU A 126 4.38 -8.29 -18.51
N GLU A 127 3.93 -7.79 -17.38
CA GLU A 127 3.14 -6.55 -17.29
C GLU A 127 3.98 -5.33 -17.67
N PHE A 128 5.24 -5.27 -17.18
CA PHE A 128 6.18 -4.21 -17.57
C PHE A 128 6.39 -4.15 -19.08
N GLU A 129 6.54 -5.31 -19.73
CA GLU A 129 6.72 -5.41 -21.18
C GLU A 129 5.46 -4.97 -21.93
N ALA A 130 4.27 -5.40 -21.47
CA ALA A 130 2.99 -5.05 -22.09
C ALA A 130 2.64 -3.55 -21.96
N VAL A 131 3.00 -2.92 -20.85
CA VAL A 131 2.76 -1.49 -20.60
C VAL A 131 3.79 -0.60 -21.32
N GLY A 132 4.94 -1.17 -21.72
CA GLY A 132 6.00 -0.41 -22.38
C GLY A 132 6.80 0.47 -21.43
N THR A 133 7.04 0.00 -20.23
CA THR A 133 7.80 0.70 -19.18
C THR A 133 9.31 0.60 -19.42
N PRO A 134 10.15 1.34 -18.67
CA PRO A 134 11.58 1.08 -18.64
C PRO A 134 11.89 -0.38 -18.27
N PRO A 135 13.08 -0.91 -18.63
CA PRO A 135 13.40 -2.34 -18.47
C PRO A 135 13.13 -2.86 -17.05
N PHE A 136 12.47 -4.01 -16.93
CA PHE A 136 12.12 -4.63 -15.65
C PHE A 136 13.32 -4.81 -14.71
N ALA A 137 14.51 -5.11 -15.23
CA ALA A 137 15.72 -5.25 -14.44
C ALA A 137 16.12 -3.94 -13.72
N GLU A 138 15.73 -2.80 -14.25
CA GLU A 138 16.05 -1.47 -13.72
C GLU A 138 14.93 -0.89 -12.86
N ARG A 139 13.82 -1.61 -12.65
CA ARG A 139 12.62 -1.13 -11.96
C ARG A 139 12.88 -0.48 -10.60
N GLY A 140 13.87 -0.97 -9.85
CA GLY A 140 14.26 -0.39 -8.56
C GLY A 140 14.86 1.00 -8.71
N ALA A 141 15.77 1.19 -9.66
CA ALA A 141 16.40 2.49 -9.95
C ALA A 141 15.38 3.47 -10.54
N VAL A 142 14.51 3.00 -11.44
CA VAL A 142 13.38 3.79 -11.99
C VAL A 142 12.46 4.27 -10.86
N THR A 143 12.11 3.40 -9.92
CA THR A 143 11.28 3.76 -8.76
C THR A 143 11.93 4.85 -7.93
N ASP A 144 13.22 4.71 -7.62
CA ASP A 144 13.96 5.68 -6.81
C ASP A 144 14.01 7.05 -7.49
N GLU A 145 14.30 7.07 -8.78
CA GLU A 145 14.37 8.31 -9.57
C GLU A 145 13.00 8.98 -9.72
N TYR A 146 11.94 8.19 -9.99
CA TYR A 146 10.59 8.73 -10.11
C TYR A 146 10.07 9.31 -8.79
N MET A 147 10.34 8.67 -7.65
CA MET A 147 9.99 9.22 -6.34
C MET A 147 10.71 10.54 -6.05
N ALA A 148 11.98 10.66 -6.43
CA ALA A 148 12.71 11.91 -6.33
C ALA A 148 12.11 13.00 -7.24
N ALA A 149 11.76 12.65 -8.47
CA ALA A 149 11.10 13.55 -9.42
C ALA A 149 9.70 14.00 -8.91
N PHE A 150 8.93 13.11 -8.27
CA PHE A 150 7.65 13.49 -7.65
C PHE A 150 7.85 14.58 -6.60
N ARG A 151 8.82 14.42 -5.70
CA ARG A 151 9.12 15.43 -4.68
C ARG A 151 9.52 16.76 -5.29
N GLU A 152 10.38 16.75 -6.31
CA GLU A 152 10.79 17.95 -7.03
C GLU A 152 9.56 18.67 -7.64
N LEU A 153 8.71 17.93 -8.36
CA LEU A 153 7.49 18.46 -9.00
C LEU A 153 6.51 19.04 -7.97
N TRP A 154 6.36 18.41 -6.81
CA TRP A 154 5.36 18.85 -5.82
C TRP A 154 5.82 19.99 -4.93
N THR A 155 7.14 20.15 -4.72
CA THR A 155 7.67 21.10 -3.72
C THR A 155 8.32 22.34 -4.29
N LYS A 156 8.81 22.28 -5.55
CA LYS A 156 9.53 23.41 -6.16
C LYS A 156 8.63 24.24 -7.07
N ASP A 157 8.74 25.57 -7.02
CA ASP A 157 7.98 26.45 -7.91
C ASP A 157 8.47 26.37 -9.36
N ALA A 158 9.76 26.26 -9.55
CA ALA A 158 10.42 26.03 -10.85
C ALA A 158 11.13 24.65 -10.82
N PRO A 159 10.37 23.55 -10.99
CA PRO A 159 10.95 22.23 -10.85
C PRO A 159 11.89 21.91 -12.01
N GLN A 160 13.06 21.35 -11.66
CA GLN A 160 14.08 20.91 -12.61
C GLN A 160 14.61 19.56 -12.16
N PHE A 161 14.72 18.63 -13.08
CA PHE A 161 15.23 17.29 -12.78
C PHE A 161 16.03 16.75 -13.97
N GLU A 162 17.20 16.20 -13.68
CA GLU A 162 18.07 15.60 -14.67
C GLU A 162 18.45 14.19 -14.20
N GLY A 163 17.64 13.22 -14.60
CA GLY A 163 17.86 11.82 -14.31
C GLY A 163 18.13 11.00 -15.58
N ARG A 164 18.34 9.71 -15.38
CA ARG A 164 18.51 8.76 -16.46
C ARG A 164 17.17 8.40 -17.12
N TYR A 165 16.09 8.29 -16.34
CA TYR A 165 14.78 7.82 -16.79
C TYR A 165 13.77 8.95 -16.93
N VAL A 166 13.99 10.07 -16.25
CA VAL A 166 13.13 11.26 -16.35
C VAL A 166 13.96 12.52 -16.34
N ARG A 167 13.59 13.45 -17.22
CA ARG A 167 14.25 14.75 -17.34
C ARG A 167 13.20 15.81 -17.65
N PHE A 168 13.25 16.92 -16.94
CA PHE A 168 12.42 18.08 -17.20
C PHE A 168 13.06 19.37 -16.69
N SER A 169 12.79 20.47 -17.40
CA SER A 169 13.15 21.83 -17.00
C SER A 169 12.18 22.81 -17.70
N ASN A 170 12.14 24.04 -17.25
CA ASN A 170 11.31 25.09 -17.84
C ASN A 170 9.82 24.69 -17.93
N ILE A 171 9.29 24.10 -16.85
CA ILE A 171 7.89 23.68 -16.75
C ILE A 171 7.23 24.27 -15.50
N ILE A 172 5.92 24.39 -15.55
CA ILE A 172 5.08 24.72 -14.40
C ILE A 172 4.30 23.47 -14.01
N MET A 173 4.45 23.05 -12.76
CA MET A 173 3.65 21.98 -12.17
C MET A 173 2.62 22.59 -11.21
N ALA A 174 1.41 22.80 -11.69
CA ALA A 174 0.25 23.30 -10.95
C ALA A 174 -1.02 22.50 -11.30
N PRO A 175 -1.95 22.25 -10.34
CA PRO A 175 -1.84 22.62 -8.93
C PRO A 175 -0.78 21.80 -8.19
N LYS A 176 -0.26 22.34 -7.08
CA LYS A 176 0.52 21.57 -6.11
C LYS A 176 -0.41 20.76 -5.20
N PRO A 177 0.06 19.66 -4.59
CA PRO A 177 -0.70 18.97 -3.57
C PRO A 177 -1.13 19.87 -2.42
N VAL A 178 -2.27 19.56 -1.82
CA VAL A 178 -2.77 20.25 -0.62
C VAL A 178 -1.91 19.90 0.60
N GLN A 179 -1.52 18.63 0.73
CA GLN A 179 -0.65 18.18 1.80
C GLN A 179 0.77 18.76 1.67
N LYS A 180 1.36 19.16 2.77
CA LYS A 180 2.70 19.76 2.82
C LYS A 180 3.67 18.91 3.65
N PRO A 181 4.89 18.70 3.17
CA PRO A 181 5.45 19.20 1.91
C PRO A 181 4.85 18.54 0.66
N HIS A 182 4.28 17.34 0.79
CA HIS A 182 3.63 16.54 -0.26
C HIS A 182 2.81 15.40 0.36
N PRO A 183 1.97 14.66 -0.40
CA PRO A 183 1.33 13.44 0.08
C PRO A 183 2.37 12.45 0.60
N PRO A 184 2.16 11.79 1.76
CA PRO A 184 3.13 10.84 2.31
C PRO A 184 3.44 9.70 1.34
N LEU A 185 4.74 9.38 1.18
CA LEU A 185 5.25 8.27 0.39
C LEU A 185 5.53 7.07 1.29
N TRP A 186 4.68 6.05 1.26
CA TRP A 186 4.85 4.82 2.02
C TRP A 186 5.47 3.73 1.15
N VAL A 187 6.64 3.26 1.51
CA VAL A 187 7.38 2.27 0.71
C VAL A 187 6.97 0.87 1.11
N GLY A 188 6.43 0.11 0.16
CA GLY A 188 6.11 -1.30 0.30
C GLY A 188 7.32 -2.21 0.20
N GLY A 189 7.23 -3.37 0.85
CA GLY A 189 8.21 -4.44 0.79
C GLY A 189 9.18 -4.49 1.98
N GLU A 190 9.79 -5.68 2.16
CA GLU A 190 10.60 -6.07 3.31
C GLU A 190 12.07 -6.31 2.96
N SER A 191 12.37 -6.31 1.66
CA SER A 191 13.72 -6.57 1.12
C SER A 191 14.72 -5.44 1.45
N PRO A 192 16.02 -5.74 1.50
CA PRO A 192 17.03 -4.69 1.74
C PRO A 192 16.95 -3.49 0.79
N PRO A 193 16.68 -3.64 -0.53
CA PRO A 193 16.45 -2.49 -1.40
C PRO A 193 15.24 -1.65 -1.01
N ALA A 194 14.13 -2.28 -0.57
CA ALA A 194 12.94 -1.56 -0.10
C ALA A 194 13.24 -0.75 1.16
N LEU A 195 13.93 -1.33 2.14
CA LEU A 195 14.31 -0.63 3.37
C LEU A 195 15.28 0.53 3.10
N ARG A 196 16.21 0.39 2.15
CA ARG A 196 17.06 1.52 1.72
C ARG A 196 16.24 2.64 1.06
N ARG A 197 15.18 2.30 0.32
CA ARG A 197 14.25 3.27 -0.27
C ARG A 197 13.45 3.99 0.81
N VAL A 198 12.97 3.28 1.83
CA VAL A 198 12.37 3.92 3.03
C VAL A 198 13.32 4.96 3.59
N ALA A 199 14.57 4.57 3.84
CA ALA A 199 15.57 5.44 4.46
C ALA A 199 15.88 6.70 3.64
N LYS A 200 15.92 6.57 2.31
CA LYS A 200 16.29 7.69 1.42
C LYS A 200 15.11 8.59 1.04
N LEU A 201 13.96 7.99 0.75
CA LEU A 201 12.85 8.66 0.05
C LEU A 201 11.49 8.46 0.72
N GLY A 202 11.32 7.49 1.62
CA GLY A 202 10.03 7.19 2.22
C GLY A 202 9.68 8.09 3.40
N ASP A 203 8.39 8.34 3.58
CA ASP A 203 7.82 8.94 4.79
C ASP A 203 7.18 7.85 5.68
N GLY A 204 7.06 6.64 5.14
CA GLY A 204 6.58 5.46 5.85
C GLY A 204 7.13 4.15 5.26
N TRP A 205 7.12 3.12 6.09
CA TRP A 205 7.34 1.74 5.70
C TRP A 205 6.01 0.97 5.74
N TYR A 206 5.71 0.26 4.65
CA TYR A 206 4.44 -0.43 4.48
C TYR A 206 4.65 -1.89 4.08
N PRO A 207 5.06 -2.75 5.04
CA PRO A 207 5.28 -4.17 4.82
C PRO A 207 3.98 -4.98 4.81
N ILE A 208 4.14 -6.22 4.32
CA ILE A 208 3.12 -7.27 4.34
C ILE A 208 3.67 -8.52 5.03
N GLY A 209 2.90 -9.14 5.92
CA GLY A 209 3.37 -10.28 6.72
C GLY A 209 3.63 -11.57 5.97
N THR A 210 3.11 -11.70 4.75
CA THR A 210 3.07 -12.96 3.99
C THR A 210 4.23 -13.19 3.04
N ASN A 211 5.25 -12.32 3.04
CA ASN A 211 6.44 -12.52 2.21
C ASN A 211 7.29 -13.69 2.75
N PRO A 212 7.37 -14.84 2.05
CA PRO A 212 8.08 -16.01 2.56
C PRO A 212 9.61 -15.82 2.64
N GLN A 213 10.17 -14.87 1.89
CA GLN A 213 11.61 -14.56 1.94
C GLN A 213 11.98 -13.61 3.08
N HIS A 214 11.02 -12.83 3.55
CA HIS A 214 11.18 -11.83 4.61
C HIS A 214 9.94 -11.82 5.50
N PRO A 215 9.63 -12.93 6.19
CA PRO A 215 8.39 -13.06 6.95
C PRO A 215 8.34 -12.08 8.12
N LEU A 216 7.17 -11.47 8.32
CA LEU A 216 6.86 -10.57 9.43
C LEU A 216 5.56 -11.02 10.11
N ASP A 217 5.35 -12.33 10.20
CA ASP A 217 4.11 -12.99 10.59
C ASP A 217 4.11 -13.50 12.04
N SER A 218 5.15 -13.18 12.82
CA SER A 218 5.21 -13.35 14.27
C SER A 218 5.68 -12.06 14.95
N LEU A 219 5.36 -11.89 16.24
CA LEU A 219 5.72 -10.66 16.96
C LEU A 219 7.24 -10.45 17.06
N PRO A 220 8.07 -11.50 17.32
CA PRO A 220 9.52 -11.35 17.28
C PRO A 220 10.05 -10.91 15.91
N ARG A 221 9.54 -11.48 14.81
CA ARG A 221 9.93 -11.11 13.45
C ARG A 221 9.56 -9.64 13.13
N MET A 222 8.36 -9.23 13.52
CA MET A 222 7.92 -7.85 13.30
C MET A 222 8.79 -6.87 14.09
N ARG A 223 9.11 -7.16 15.36
CA ARG A 223 10.03 -6.37 16.17
C ARG A 223 11.40 -6.25 15.50
N ALA A 224 12.01 -7.35 15.10
CA ALA A 224 13.31 -7.36 14.43
C ALA A 224 13.27 -6.61 13.09
N GLY A 225 12.17 -6.70 12.34
CA GLY A 225 11.95 -5.94 11.11
C GLY A 225 11.92 -4.44 11.33
N ILE A 226 11.21 -3.98 12.35
CA ILE A 226 11.17 -2.56 12.75
C ILE A 226 12.54 -2.06 13.19
N GLU A 227 13.25 -2.83 14.02
CA GLU A 227 14.59 -2.46 14.48
C GLU A 227 15.57 -2.36 13.31
N ARG A 228 15.51 -3.30 12.37
CA ARG A 228 16.33 -3.25 11.15
C ARG A 228 16.02 -2.01 10.30
N MET A 229 14.75 -1.71 10.08
CA MET A 229 14.32 -0.51 9.34
C MET A 229 14.82 0.75 10.03
N ARG A 230 14.62 0.88 11.34
CA ARG A 230 15.05 2.05 12.13
C ARG A 230 16.56 2.26 12.07
N ARG A 231 17.35 1.18 12.15
CA ARG A 231 18.81 1.26 12.01
C ARG A 231 19.22 1.79 10.64
N ILE A 232 18.67 1.26 9.56
CA ILE A 232 18.98 1.69 8.19
C ILE A 232 18.60 3.17 7.98
N VAL A 233 17.48 3.62 8.55
CA VAL A 233 17.05 5.03 8.50
C VAL A 233 18.04 5.92 9.25
N ALA A 234 18.49 5.51 10.45
CA ALA A 234 19.47 6.25 11.23
C ALA A 234 20.83 6.32 10.53
N GLU A 235 21.30 5.22 9.94
CA GLU A 235 22.53 5.16 9.14
C GLU A 235 22.48 6.08 7.91
N ALA A 236 21.29 6.35 7.39
CA ALA A 236 21.07 7.33 6.31
C ALA A 236 20.95 8.79 6.81
N GLY A 237 21.18 9.05 8.11
CA GLY A 237 21.14 10.37 8.70
C GLY A 237 19.75 10.94 8.96
N ARG A 238 18.71 10.10 8.98
CA ARG A 238 17.32 10.52 9.26
C ARG A 238 16.86 10.05 10.64
N ASP A 239 15.92 10.77 11.24
CA ASP A 239 15.28 10.33 12.48
C ASP A 239 14.28 9.18 12.20
N PRO A 240 14.51 7.97 12.71
CA PRO A 240 13.62 6.83 12.50
C PRO A 240 12.21 7.02 13.07
N ARG A 241 12.03 7.93 14.03
CA ARG A 241 10.72 8.22 14.65
C ARG A 241 9.78 8.95 13.70
N GLN A 242 10.32 9.59 12.64
CA GLN A 242 9.56 10.28 11.62
C GLN A 242 9.01 9.33 10.53
N ILE A 243 9.42 8.06 10.54
CA ILE A 243 8.93 7.06 9.59
C ILE A 243 7.66 6.43 10.15
N ALA A 244 6.54 6.69 9.49
CA ALA A 244 5.29 5.99 9.78
C ALA A 244 5.44 4.49 9.48
N ILE A 245 4.75 3.64 10.22
CA ILE A 245 4.74 2.20 9.96
C ILE A 245 3.30 1.78 9.70
N GLY A 246 2.99 1.46 8.45
CA GLY A 246 1.78 0.76 8.06
C GLY A 246 2.03 -0.75 8.04
N TYR A 247 0.97 -1.57 8.08
CA TYR A 247 1.10 -3.01 7.91
C TYR A 247 -0.15 -3.58 7.26
N ARG A 248 0.06 -4.37 6.20
CA ARG A 248 -1.03 -5.02 5.49
C ARG A 248 -1.29 -6.43 6.03
N ILE A 249 -2.51 -6.65 6.52
CA ILE A 249 -2.99 -7.92 7.03
C ILE A 249 -3.84 -8.59 5.93
N GLN A 250 -3.27 -9.55 5.22
CA GLN A 250 -4.00 -10.27 4.15
C GLN A 250 -4.96 -11.32 4.68
N ARG A 251 -4.61 -11.97 5.80
CA ARG A 251 -5.41 -13.06 6.40
C ARG A 251 -5.42 -12.89 7.91
N PHE A 252 -6.58 -13.10 8.50
CA PHE A 252 -6.79 -13.07 9.94
C PHE A 252 -7.94 -14.00 10.33
N GLY A 253 -8.02 -14.34 11.60
CA GLY A 253 -9.09 -15.16 12.15
C GLY A 253 -8.72 -16.61 12.38
N THR A 254 -9.71 -17.43 12.67
CA THR A 254 -9.55 -18.84 13.06
C THR A 254 -9.08 -19.76 11.92
N ASN A 255 -9.21 -19.33 10.69
CA ASN A 255 -8.74 -20.07 9.51
C ASN A 255 -7.25 -19.82 9.19
N VAL A 256 -6.58 -18.96 9.97
CA VAL A 256 -5.13 -18.73 9.87
C VAL A 256 -4.42 -19.75 10.76
N PRO A 257 -3.36 -20.43 10.28
CA PRO A 257 -2.58 -21.35 11.12
C PRO A 257 -2.10 -20.66 12.40
N ALA A 258 -2.28 -21.34 13.55
CA ALA A 258 -2.00 -20.75 14.85
C ALA A 258 -0.50 -20.45 15.08
N LYS A 259 0.40 -21.18 14.39
CA LYS A 259 1.84 -21.01 14.50
C LYS A 259 2.47 -20.59 13.17
N ALA A 260 3.46 -19.74 13.25
CA ALA A 260 4.39 -19.44 12.17
C ALA A 260 5.48 -20.52 12.09
N ASP A 261 6.31 -20.51 11.06
CA ASP A 261 7.37 -21.49 10.87
C ASP A 261 8.59 -21.31 11.79
N ASP A 262 8.66 -20.17 12.51
CA ASP A 262 9.60 -19.95 13.61
C ASP A 262 9.15 -20.58 14.94
N GLY A 263 7.99 -21.25 14.96
CA GLY A 263 7.41 -21.88 16.14
C GLY A 263 6.58 -20.93 17.02
N GLU A 264 6.68 -19.63 16.80
CA GLU A 264 5.94 -18.61 17.52
C GLU A 264 4.45 -18.57 17.08
N ARG A 265 3.61 -17.90 17.88
CA ARG A 265 2.24 -17.66 17.49
C ARG A 265 2.20 -16.77 16.23
N ARG A 266 1.45 -17.22 15.23
CA ARG A 266 1.23 -16.41 14.03
C ARG A 266 0.33 -15.23 14.35
N LEU A 267 0.77 -14.04 13.95
CA LEU A 267 0.01 -12.80 14.09
C LEU A 267 -1.35 -12.90 13.39
N PHE A 268 -2.34 -12.32 14.03
CA PHE A 268 -3.74 -12.24 13.56
C PHE A 268 -4.45 -13.59 13.38
N SER A 269 -3.87 -14.69 13.93
CA SER A 269 -4.56 -15.96 14.07
C SER A 269 -5.45 -15.98 15.33
N GLY A 270 -6.52 -16.78 15.32
CA GLY A 270 -7.41 -16.94 16.47
C GLY A 270 -8.67 -16.08 16.39
N GLY A 271 -9.30 -15.82 17.53
CA GLY A 271 -10.54 -15.08 17.65
C GLY A 271 -10.33 -13.56 17.86
N PRO A 272 -11.42 -12.82 18.10
CA PRO A 272 -11.37 -11.36 18.27
C PRO A 272 -10.43 -10.88 19.36
N ALA A 273 -10.33 -11.63 20.50
CA ALA A 273 -9.48 -11.24 21.61
C ALA A 273 -7.98 -11.32 21.26
N GLU A 274 -7.57 -12.39 20.56
CA GLU A 274 -6.21 -12.60 20.10
C GLU A 274 -5.83 -11.53 19.05
N ILE A 275 -6.70 -11.26 18.10
CA ILE A 275 -6.48 -10.24 17.06
C ILE A 275 -6.34 -8.84 17.69
N ALA A 276 -7.20 -8.50 18.66
CA ALA A 276 -7.09 -7.24 19.39
C ALA A 276 -5.79 -7.17 20.20
N GLY A 277 -5.33 -8.29 20.76
CA GLY A 277 -4.03 -8.41 21.43
C GLY A 277 -2.87 -8.09 20.50
N ASP A 278 -2.87 -8.65 19.28
CA ASP A 278 -1.86 -8.37 18.26
C ASP A 278 -1.85 -6.90 17.83
N LEU A 279 -3.03 -6.31 17.65
CA LEU A 279 -3.13 -4.89 17.29
C LEU A 279 -2.61 -3.97 18.40
N ARG A 280 -2.85 -4.30 19.69
CA ARG A 280 -2.23 -3.58 20.82
C ARG A 280 -0.71 -3.73 20.82
N ALA A 281 -0.20 -4.95 20.64
CA ALA A 281 1.23 -5.20 20.54
C ALA A 281 1.88 -4.43 19.37
N PHE A 282 1.20 -4.34 18.22
CA PHE A 282 1.64 -3.53 17.09
C PHE A 282 1.71 -2.04 17.44
N ARG A 283 0.68 -1.51 18.09
CA ARG A 283 0.69 -0.11 18.57
C ARG A 283 1.88 0.15 19.50
N ASP A 284 2.17 -0.78 20.41
CA ASP A 284 3.28 -0.67 21.37
C ASP A 284 4.65 -0.74 20.67
N LEU A 285 4.75 -1.43 19.52
CA LEU A 285 5.93 -1.41 18.65
C LEU A 285 6.06 -0.11 17.83
N GLY A 286 5.02 0.72 17.81
CA GLY A 286 4.98 1.97 17.04
C GLY A 286 4.38 1.83 15.64
N VAL A 287 3.63 0.76 15.35
CA VAL A 287 2.83 0.67 14.13
C VAL A 287 1.71 1.69 14.19
N THR A 288 1.62 2.53 13.16
CA THR A 288 0.69 3.67 13.12
C THR A 288 -0.59 3.39 12.34
N ALA A 289 -0.57 2.41 11.45
CA ALA A 289 -1.71 2.04 10.62
C ALA A 289 -1.70 0.55 10.27
N VAL A 290 -2.88 -0.05 10.18
CA VAL A 290 -3.07 -1.41 9.69
C VAL A 290 -4.28 -1.47 8.77
N ASP A 291 -4.19 -2.19 7.66
CA ASP A 291 -5.33 -2.52 6.82
C ASP A 291 -5.55 -4.02 6.72
N MET A 292 -6.82 -4.36 6.61
CA MET A 292 -7.28 -5.75 6.62
C MET A 292 -8.06 -6.07 5.36
N SER A 293 -7.87 -7.28 4.84
CA SER A 293 -8.62 -7.76 3.69
C SER A 293 -9.88 -8.49 4.15
N PHE A 294 -11.03 -7.83 4.04
CA PHE A 294 -12.34 -8.43 4.28
C PHE A 294 -12.88 -8.99 2.96
N VAL A 295 -12.59 -10.25 2.68
CA VAL A 295 -13.01 -10.89 1.42
C VAL A 295 -14.20 -11.78 1.69
N GLY A 296 -15.41 -11.27 1.39
CA GLY A 296 -16.63 -12.04 1.35
C GLY A 296 -17.00 -12.42 -0.08
N ASP A 297 -17.89 -13.41 -0.24
CA ASP A 297 -18.44 -13.79 -1.54
C ASP A 297 -19.45 -12.76 -2.08
N THR A 298 -19.95 -11.92 -1.21
CA THR A 298 -20.91 -10.83 -1.51
C THR A 298 -20.54 -9.56 -0.77
N VAL A 299 -21.03 -8.43 -1.27
CA VAL A 299 -20.88 -7.12 -0.61
C VAL A 299 -21.47 -7.12 0.79
N ASP A 300 -22.65 -7.71 0.96
CA ASP A 300 -23.33 -7.78 2.27
C ASP A 300 -22.52 -8.60 3.28
N ARG A 301 -21.90 -9.69 2.85
CA ARG A 301 -21.01 -10.48 3.69
C ARG A 301 -19.77 -9.71 4.09
N THR A 302 -19.14 -9.03 3.13
CA THR A 302 -17.98 -8.17 3.38
C THR A 302 -18.31 -7.09 4.42
N LEU A 303 -19.43 -6.38 4.26
CA LEU A 303 -19.89 -5.36 5.20
C LEU A 303 -20.21 -5.94 6.59
N ALA A 304 -20.82 -7.12 6.65
CA ALA A 304 -21.10 -7.80 7.92
C ALA A 304 -19.81 -8.17 8.66
N ASP A 305 -18.77 -8.62 7.95
CA ASP A 305 -17.48 -8.95 8.54
C ASP A 305 -16.71 -7.69 8.96
N MET A 306 -16.78 -6.59 8.20
CA MET A 306 -16.25 -5.28 8.58
C MET A 306 -16.91 -4.77 9.86
N LYS A 307 -18.24 -4.84 9.95
CA LYS A 307 -19.01 -4.43 11.14
C LYS A 307 -18.62 -5.28 12.35
N ARG A 308 -18.58 -6.61 12.20
CA ARG A 308 -18.17 -7.52 13.27
C ARG A 308 -16.76 -7.20 13.77
N PHE A 309 -15.83 -6.95 12.88
CA PHE A 309 -14.48 -6.53 13.27
C PHE A 309 -14.49 -5.23 14.09
N ARG A 310 -15.28 -4.25 13.71
CA ARG A 310 -15.42 -2.99 14.48
C ARG A 310 -15.97 -3.24 15.86
N GLU A 311 -17.01 -4.08 15.98
CA GLU A 311 -17.71 -4.36 17.26
C GLU A 311 -16.89 -5.29 18.18
N GLU A 312 -16.26 -6.32 17.64
CA GLU A 312 -15.63 -7.38 18.46
C GLU A 312 -14.12 -7.20 18.63
N VAL A 313 -13.42 -6.56 17.69
CA VAL A 313 -11.97 -6.38 17.74
C VAL A 313 -11.60 -4.92 18.03
N ALA A 314 -12.03 -3.99 17.19
CA ALA A 314 -11.62 -2.58 17.31
C ALA A 314 -12.13 -1.92 18.60
N ALA A 315 -13.29 -2.31 19.09
CA ALA A 315 -13.82 -1.83 20.37
C ALA A 315 -12.96 -2.22 21.60
N ARG A 316 -11.97 -3.12 21.42
CA ARG A 316 -11.04 -3.55 22.48
C ARG A 316 -9.69 -2.84 22.44
N LEU A 317 -9.47 -1.91 21.50
CA LEU A 317 -8.23 -1.16 21.30
C LEU A 317 -8.22 0.15 22.11
#